data_6c257fd23b241dc6df8ab62275a1bd20
#
_entry.id   6c257fd23b241dc6df8ab62275a1bd20
#
_cell.length_a   1.000
_cell.length_b   1.000
_cell.length_c   1.000
_cell.angle_alpha   90.00
_cell.angle_beta   90.00
_cell.angle_gamma   90.00
#
_symmetry.space_group_name_H-M   'P 1'
#
loop_
_entity.id
_entity.type
_entity.pdbx_description
1 polymer ?
#
loop_
_entity_poly.entity_id
_entity_poly.type
_entity_poly.pdbx_seq_one_letter_code
_entity_poly.pdbx_strand_id
1 'polypeptide(L)'
;MHIDLVGSANAPAVVVTQNDTAVVLFRGGNSVRNAVEEQLARRGAQTVELVADLRTNPKTACTLEAERTLPAAEMAVNTAQKLRCTPALVEMLRTRNGCLVRLTVGNRQFAVVNGTVELAKQVTVQWLMASPAKPDAVQYKNVLALRSYDWMDNRKELAASISLRRHGGLKTE
;
A
#
# COMPACT_ATOMS: atom_id res chain seq x y z
N MET A 1 -1.44 -0.85 16.22
CA MET A 1 -1.43 -0.47 14.81
C MET A 1 -1.15 -1.70 13.97
N HIS A 2 -1.88 -1.86 12.89
CA HIS A 2 -1.74 -3.00 11.97
C HIS A 2 -1.55 -2.50 10.54
N ILE A 3 -0.76 -3.25 9.76
CA ILE A 3 -0.60 -3.06 8.33
C ILE A 3 -0.88 -4.42 7.68
N ASP A 4 -1.92 -4.48 6.87
CA ASP A 4 -2.42 -5.70 6.27
C ASP A 4 -2.36 -5.63 4.74
N LEU A 5 -1.89 -6.70 4.09
CA LEU A 5 -2.12 -6.94 2.67
C LEU A 5 -3.40 -7.74 2.51
N VAL A 6 -4.32 -7.27 1.67
CA VAL A 6 -5.62 -7.90 1.51
C VAL A 6 -6.05 -7.98 0.04
N GLY A 7 -6.90 -8.95 -0.26
CA GLY A 7 -7.52 -9.13 -1.57
C GLY A 7 -6.71 -10.03 -2.50
N SER A 8 -6.68 -9.68 -3.78
CA SER A 8 -6.04 -10.49 -4.81
C SER A 8 -4.51 -10.44 -4.74
N ALA A 9 -3.86 -11.59 -4.87
CA ALA A 9 -2.40 -11.67 -4.98
C ALA A 9 -1.85 -10.93 -6.22
N ASN A 10 -2.67 -10.70 -7.24
CA ASN A 10 -2.26 -9.94 -8.43
C ASN A 10 -2.23 -8.42 -8.20
N ALA A 11 -3.06 -7.91 -7.30
CA ALA A 11 -3.13 -6.48 -6.99
C ALA A 11 -3.59 -6.28 -5.54
N PRO A 12 -2.81 -6.72 -4.54
CA PRO A 12 -3.22 -6.62 -3.15
C PRO A 12 -3.33 -5.16 -2.70
N ALA A 13 -4.39 -4.84 -1.98
CA ALA A 13 -4.50 -3.56 -1.29
C ALA A 13 -3.71 -3.57 0.02
N VAL A 14 -3.36 -2.40 0.52
CA VAL A 14 -2.74 -2.21 1.82
C VAL A 14 -3.72 -1.47 2.73
N VAL A 15 -3.99 -2.03 3.89
CA VAL A 15 -4.86 -1.43 4.92
C VAL A 15 -4.02 -1.15 6.16
N VAL A 16 -3.92 0.11 6.53
CA VAL A 16 -3.23 0.56 7.75
C VAL A 16 -4.28 1.00 8.75
N THR A 17 -4.32 0.36 9.92
CA THR A 17 -5.29 0.68 10.96
C THR A 17 -4.63 1.04 12.28
N GLN A 18 -5.15 2.06 12.93
CA GLN A 18 -4.80 2.45 14.29
C GLN A 18 -6.06 2.88 15.03
N ASN A 19 -6.38 2.16 16.12
CA ASN A 19 -7.65 2.34 16.82
C ASN A 19 -8.83 2.14 15.85
N ASP A 20 -9.69 3.13 15.69
CA ASP A 20 -10.86 3.15 14.81
C ASP A 20 -10.62 3.82 13.45
N THR A 21 -9.39 4.24 13.17
CA THR A 21 -9.02 5.00 11.97
C THR A 21 -8.18 4.16 11.00
N ALA A 22 -8.39 4.35 9.72
CA ALA A 22 -7.66 3.64 8.68
C ALA A 22 -7.19 4.52 7.53
N VAL A 23 -6.14 4.06 6.86
CA VAL A 23 -5.67 4.52 5.54
C VAL A 23 -5.63 3.30 4.62
N VAL A 24 -6.14 3.44 3.41
CA VAL A 24 -6.18 2.38 2.40
C VAL A 24 -5.37 2.80 1.18
N LEU A 25 -4.43 1.95 0.77
CA LEU A 25 -3.77 2.04 -0.52
C LEU A 25 -4.42 1.01 -1.44
N PHE A 26 -5.21 1.50 -2.39
CA PHE A 26 -6.06 0.67 -3.22
C PHE A 26 -5.43 0.44 -4.59
N ARG A 27 -5.38 -0.82 -4.99
CA ARG A 27 -5.04 -1.28 -6.34
C ARG A 27 -5.82 -2.56 -6.61
N GLY A 28 -6.59 -2.58 -7.66
CA GLY A 28 -7.42 -3.75 -8.00
C GLY A 28 -8.85 -3.40 -8.33
N GLY A 29 -9.72 -4.40 -8.38
CA GLY A 29 -11.13 -4.28 -8.73
C GLY A 29 -12.08 -4.49 -7.55
N ASN A 30 -13.34 -4.81 -7.86
CA ASN A 30 -14.40 -4.97 -6.85
C ASN A 30 -14.13 -6.08 -5.83
N SER A 31 -13.49 -7.18 -6.23
CA SER A 31 -13.12 -8.25 -5.29
C SER A 31 -12.13 -7.78 -4.22
N VAL A 32 -11.19 -6.92 -4.60
CA VAL A 32 -10.24 -6.30 -3.67
C VAL A 32 -10.95 -5.30 -2.76
N ARG A 33 -11.88 -4.53 -3.29
CA ARG A 33 -12.73 -3.62 -2.51
C ARG A 33 -13.45 -4.37 -1.39
N ASN A 34 -14.12 -5.49 -1.71
CA ASN A 34 -14.84 -6.28 -0.72
C ASN A 34 -13.89 -6.82 0.37
N ALA A 35 -12.70 -7.29 -0.01
CA ALA A 35 -11.70 -7.74 0.94
C ALA A 35 -11.20 -6.60 1.85
N VAL A 36 -11.07 -5.39 1.34
CA VAL A 36 -10.73 -4.20 2.14
C VAL A 36 -11.84 -3.89 3.14
N GLU A 37 -13.10 -3.89 2.72
CA GLU A 37 -14.24 -3.64 3.62
C GLU A 37 -14.31 -4.69 4.74
N GLU A 38 -14.11 -5.96 4.43
CA GLU A 38 -14.04 -7.03 5.43
C GLU A 38 -12.89 -6.82 6.42
N GLN A 39 -11.72 -6.41 5.93
CA GLN A 39 -10.56 -6.18 6.80
C GLN A 39 -10.75 -4.96 7.69
N LEU A 40 -11.33 -3.88 7.18
CA LEU A 40 -11.69 -2.70 7.97
C LEU A 40 -12.63 -3.07 9.12
N ALA A 41 -13.68 -3.83 8.83
CA ALA A 41 -14.62 -4.33 9.83
C ALA A 41 -13.93 -5.24 10.86
N ARG A 42 -13.07 -6.14 10.41
CA ARG A 42 -12.31 -7.06 11.29
C ARG A 42 -11.36 -6.32 12.23
N ARG A 43 -10.78 -5.20 11.78
CA ARG A 43 -9.91 -4.33 12.58
C ARG A 43 -10.67 -3.32 13.43
N GLY A 44 -12.00 -3.22 13.28
CA GLY A 44 -12.82 -2.25 14.00
C GLY A 44 -12.65 -0.80 13.54
N ALA A 45 -12.20 -0.61 12.30
CA ALA A 45 -12.06 0.73 11.73
C ALA A 45 -13.46 1.32 11.46
N GLN A 46 -13.71 2.51 11.99
CA GLN A 46 -14.95 3.26 11.79
C GLN A 46 -14.79 4.40 10.80
N THR A 47 -13.57 4.93 10.68
CA THR A 47 -13.25 6.05 9.80
C THR A 47 -12.09 5.67 8.88
N VAL A 48 -12.28 5.85 7.58
CA VAL A 48 -11.19 5.81 6.59
C VAL A 48 -10.82 7.26 6.27
N GLU A 49 -9.67 7.71 6.76
CA GLU A 49 -9.21 9.09 6.52
C GLU A 49 -8.79 9.30 5.07
N LEU A 50 -8.18 8.30 4.46
CA LEU A 50 -7.67 8.39 3.10
C LEU A 50 -7.81 7.06 2.38
N VAL A 51 -8.33 7.12 1.16
CA VAL A 51 -8.12 6.11 0.13
C VAL A 51 -7.19 6.68 -0.93
N ALA A 52 -5.98 6.12 -1.04
CA ALA A 52 -5.06 6.39 -2.13
C ALA A 52 -5.26 5.33 -3.21
N ASP A 53 -5.80 5.72 -4.35
CA ASP A 53 -6.04 4.84 -5.49
C ASP A 53 -4.82 4.87 -6.42
N LEU A 54 -4.04 3.80 -6.41
CA LEU A 54 -2.80 3.68 -7.16
C LEU A 54 -3.02 3.33 -8.64
N ARG A 55 -4.25 3.08 -9.06
CA ARG A 55 -4.54 2.75 -10.45
C ARG A 55 -4.42 3.99 -11.33
N THR A 56 -3.66 3.87 -12.41
CA THR A 56 -3.38 5.00 -13.30
C THR A 56 -4.37 5.16 -14.43
N ASN A 57 -5.11 4.09 -14.75
CA ASN A 57 -6.15 4.10 -15.79
C ASN A 57 -7.27 3.12 -15.40
N PRO A 58 -8.03 3.37 -14.31
CA PRO A 58 -9.10 2.50 -13.86
C PRO A 58 -10.30 2.60 -14.82
N LYS A 59 -10.88 1.45 -15.16
CA LYS A 59 -12.16 1.39 -15.91
C LYS A 59 -13.35 1.82 -15.07
N THR A 60 -13.26 1.62 -13.74
CA THR A 60 -14.29 1.95 -12.77
C THR A 60 -13.68 2.73 -11.61
N ALA A 61 -14.41 3.70 -11.09
CA ALA A 61 -13.99 4.44 -9.91
C ALA A 61 -13.87 3.53 -8.68
N CYS A 62 -12.97 3.88 -7.76
CA CYS A 62 -12.95 3.29 -6.43
C CYS A 62 -14.15 3.80 -5.64
N THR A 63 -14.97 2.88 -5.11
CA THR A 63 -16.20 3.20 -4.36
C THR A 63 -16.05 3.05 -2.85
N LEU A 64 -14.82 2.89 -2.34
CA LEU A 64 -14.56 2.92 -0.90
C LEU A 64 -14.85 4.31 -0.33
N GLU A 65 -15.65 4.37 0.73
CA GLU A 65 -15.92 5.62 1.42
C GLU A 65 -14.70 6.05 2.23
N ALA A 66 -14.33 7.32 2.11
CA ALA A 66 -13.24 7.93 2.86
C ALA A 66 -13.45 9.45 3.00
N GLU A 67 -12.86 10.03 4.02
CA GLU A 67 -12.88 11.49 4.20
C GLU A 67 -12.12 12.22 3.09
N ARG A 68 -11.02 11.60 2.60
CA ARG A 68 -10.21 12.11 1.50
C ARG A 68 -9.86 10.99 0.52
N THR A 69 -9.71 11.36 -0.74
CA THR A 69 -9.23 10.45 -1.80
C THR A 69 -8.02 11.06 -2.50
N LEU A 70 -7.10 10.20 -2.91
CA LEU A 70 -5.93 10.55 -3.70
C LEU A 70 -5.83 9.60 -4.89
N PRO A 71 -6.50 9.93 -6.01
CA PRO A 71 -6.48 9.08 -7.20
C PRO A 71 -5.26 9.40 -8.09
N ALA A 72 -4.39 8.41 -8.30
CA ALA A 72 -3.23 8.55 -9.19
C ALA A 72 -3.63 8.92 -10.63
N ALA A 73 -4.79 8.43 -11.09
CA ALA A 73 -5.32 8.73 -12.42
C ALA A 73 -5.57 10.24 -12.68
N GLU A 74 -5.85 11.01 -11.63
CA GLU A 74 -6.08 12.45 -11.70
C GLU A 74 -4.82 13.29 -11.46
N MET A 75 -3.70 12.65 -11.08
CA MET A 75 -2.43 13.33 -10.91
C MET A 75 -1.73 13.53 -12.27
N ALA A 76 -1.08 14.67 -12.45
CA ALA A 76 -0.21 14.88 -13.61
C ALA A 76 0.99 13.92 -13.59
N VAL A 77 1.43 13.48 -14.77
CA VAL A 77 2.62 12.62 -14.91
C VAL A 77 3.85 13.32 -14.35
N ASN A 78 4.71 12.56 -13.67
CA ASN A 78 5.93 13.05 -13.00
C ASN A 78 5.67 14.10 -11.91
N THR A 79 4.56 13.97 -11.21
CA THR A 79 4.25 14.75 -10.01
C THR A 79 4.16 13.87 -8.78
N ALA A 80 4.33 14.48 -7.62
CA ALA A 80 4.20 13.83 -6.33
C ALA A 80 3.24 14.61 -5.42
N GLN A 81 2.50 13.89 -4.61
CA GLN A 81 1.68 14.45 -3.54
C GLN A 81 1.99 13.78 -2.21
N LYS A 82 1.93 14.57 -1.15
CA LYS A 82 2.21 14.14 0.21
C LYS A 82 1.05 14.51 1.11
N LEU A 83 0.44 13.51 1.74
CA LEU A 83 -0.68 13.68 2.65
C LEU A 83 -0.36 13.07 4.02
N ARG A 84 -0.50 13.88 5.06
CA ARG A 84 -0.43 13.39 6.44
C ARG A 84 -1.81 12.95 6.88
N CYS A 85 -1.87 11.72 7.35
CA CYS A 85 -3.07 11.09 7.90
C CYS A 85 -2.75 10.46 9.27
N THR A 86 -3.76 10.21 10.06
CA THR A 86 -3.67 9.25 11.13
C THR A 86 -4.08 7.89 10.56
N PRO A 87 -3.27 6.86 10.51
CA PRO A 87 -2.04 6.59 11.24
C PRO A 87 -0.75 6.78 10.43
N ALA A 88 -0.77 7.39 9.25
CA ALA A 88 0.36 7.32 8.34
C ALA A 88 0.61 8.60 7.54
N LEU A 89 1.85 8.78 7.09
CA LEU A 89 2.19 9.72 6.04
C LEU A 89 2.23 8.99 4.70
N VAL A 90 1.48 9.48 3.72
CA VAL A 90 1.38 8.91 2.38
C VAL A 90 2.03 9.87 1.38
N GLU A 91 3.05 9.40 0.68
CA GLU A 91 3.71 10.12 -0.40
C GLU A 91 3.52 9.34 -1.69
N MET A 92 2.74 9.88 -2.61
CA MET A 92 2.43 9.26 -3.90
C MET A 92 3.18 9.94 -5.03
N LEU A 93 3.94 9.16 -5.79
CA LEU A 93 4.63 9.58 -7.00
C LEU A 93 3.93 8.99 -8.22
N ARG A 94 3.43 9.84 -9.09
CA ARG A 94 2.81 9.45 -10.36
C ARG A 94 3.84 9.50 -11.47
N THR A 95 4.09 8.36 -12.11
CA THR A 95 4.90 8.27 -13.33
C THR A 95 4.01 7.99 -14.54
N ARG A 96 4.58 7.98 -15.74
CA ARG A 96 3.81 7.77 -16.97
C ARG A 96 3.01 6.45 -16.94
N ASN A 97 3.66 5.35 -16.54
CA ASN A 97 3.11 4.00 -16.65
C ASN A 97 2.81 3.37 -15.29
N GLY A 98 2.88 4.13 -14.22
CA GLY A 98 2.66 3.59 -12.89
C GLY A 98 2.61 4.62 -11.80
N CYS A 99 2.54 4.12 -10.59
CA CYS A 99 2.47 4.89 -9.37
C CYS A 99 3.27 4.18 -8.28
N LEU A 100 4.04 4.95 -7.51
CA LEU A 100 4.75 4.49 -6.34
C LEU A 100 4.26 5.26 -5.13
N VAL A 101 3.94 4.54 -4.07
CA VAL A 101 3.62 5.13 -2.78
C VAL A 101 4.70 4.76 -1.76
N ARG A 102 5.24 5.76 -1.09
CA ARG A 102 6.00 5.59 0.14
C ARG A 102 5.06 5.88 1.31
N LEU A 103 4.87 4.87 2.14
CA LEU A 103 4.07 4.95 3.35
C LEU A 103 5.01 5.02 4.55
N THR A 104 4.86 6.05 5.38
CA THR A 104 5.61 6.17 6.63
C THR A 104 4.67 5.98 7.81
N VAL A 105 4.97 4.99 8.63
CA VAL A 105 4.20 4.63 9.83
C VAL A 105 5.15 4.61 11.01
N GLY A 106 5.07 5.60 11.88
CA GLY A 106 6.06 5.82 12.91
C GLY A 106 7.43 6.12 12.28
N ASN A 107 8.44 5.33 12.63
CA ASN A 107 9.81 5.41 12.08
C ASN A 107 10.07 4.40 10.94
N ARG A 108 9.04 3.75 10.42
CA ARG A 108 9.17 2.70 9.40
C ARG A 108 8.62 3.16 8.06
N GLN A 109 9.29 2.76 7.00
CA GLN A 109 8.93 3.09 5.64
C GLN A 109 8.61 1.84 4.84
N PHE A 110 7.52 1.92 4.09
CA PHE A 110 7.00 0.88 3.21
C PHE A 110 6.83 1.45 1.82
N ALA A 111 7.06 0.63 0.80
CA ALA A 111 6.77 1.00 -0.58
C ALA A 111 5.70 0.09 -1.17
N VAL A 112 4.82 0.70 -1.94
CA VAL A 112 3.80 0.03 -2.75
C VAL A 112 3.92 0.54 -4.17
N VAL A 113 3.99 -0.37 -5.13
CA VAL A 113 4.10 -0.03 -6.55
C VAL A 113 2.92 -0.60 -7.31
N ASN A 114 2.34 0.20 -8.21
CA ASN A 114 1.36 -0.24 -9.17
C ASN A 114 1.81 0.12 -10.58
N GLY A 115 1.74 -0.83 -11.50
CA GLY A 115 2.25 -0.65 -12.85
C GLY A 115 3.78 -0.62 -12.94
N THR A 116 4.30 -0.03 -14.00
CA THR A 116 5.74 0.11 -14.23
C THR A 116 6.19 1.50 -13.78
N VAL A 117 7.16 1.53 -12.87
CA VAL A 117 7.74 2.77 -12.35
C VAL A 117 9.23 2.80 -12.67
N GLU A 118 9.64 3.81 -13.42
CA GLU A 118 11.04 4.09 -13.74
C GLU A 118 11.45 5.40 -13.10
N LEU A 119 12.52 5.36 -12.32
CA LEU A 119 13.06 6.51 -11.61
C LEU A 119 14.56 6.63 -11.88
N ALA A 120 15.06 7.87 -12.03
CA ALA A 120 16.49 8.16 -12.16
C ALA A 120 17.28 7.70 -10.92
N LYS A 121 16.66 7.77 -9.73
CA LYS A 121 17.20 7.29 -8.47
C LYS A 121 16.17 6.42 -7.76
N GLN A 122 16.59 5.24 -7.34
CA GLN A 122 15.72 4.33 -6.58
C GLN A 122 15.30 4.93 -5.23
N VAL A 123 14.06 4.61 -4.84
CA VAL A 123 13.54 4.90 -3.50
C VAL A 123 14.00 3.79 -2.55
N THR A 124 14.52 4.15 -1.40
CA THR A 124 14.96 3.19 -0.37
C THR A 124 13.94 3.13 0.77
N VAL A 125 13.49 1.93 1.09
CA VAL A 125 12.56 1.65 2.18
C VAL A 125 12.99 0.42 2.98
N GLN A 126 12.39 0.22 4.13
CA GLN A 126 12.62 -0.99 4.94
C GLN A 126 11.79 -2.18 4.43
N TRP A 127 10.58 -1.93 3.94
CA TRP A 127 9.62 -2.95 3.53
C TRP A 127 9.03 -2.66 2.16
N LEU A 128 8.93 -3.71 1.34
CA LEU A 128 8.19 -3.68 0.09
C LEU A 128 6.90 -4.49 0.25
N MET A 129 5.80 -3.92 -0.21
CA MET A 129 4.53 -4.62 -0.37
C MET A 129 4.50 -5.26 -1.76
N ALA A 130 4.81 -6.54 -1.85
CA ALA A 130 5.04 -7.23 -3.12
C ALA A 130 3.78 -7.35 -3.98
N SER A 131 4.02 -7.40 -5.28
CA SER A 131 3.07 -7.69 -6.34
C SER A 131 3.77 -8.48 -7.46
N PRO A 132 3.05 -8.98 -8.48
CA PRO A 132 3.67 -9.77 -9.54
C PRO A 132 4.83 -9.08 -10.28
N ALA A 133 4.75 -7.75 -10.45
CA ALA A 133 5.80 -7.00 -11.13
C ALA A 133 7.01 -6.77 -10.22
N LYS A 134 8.21 -7.01 -10.76
CA LYS A 134 9.46 -6.70 -10.05
C LYS A 134 9.61 -5.19 -9.87
N PRO A 135 9.84 -4.72 -8.64
CA PRO A 135 9.88 -3.29 -8.33
C PRO A 135 11.30 -2.71 -8.50
N ASP A 136 11.74 -2.51 -9.73
CA ASP A 136 13.11 -2.04 -10.01
C ASP A 136 13.40 -0.61 -9.48
N ALA A 137 12.35 0.19 -9.26
CA ALA A 137 12.48 1.54 -8.70
C ALA A 137 12.71 1.58 -7.17
N VAL A 138 12.68 0.44 -6.49
CA VAL A 138 12.70 0.37 -5.03
C VAL A 138 13.85 -0.50 -4.52
N GLN A 139 14.63 0.03 -3.59
CA GLN A 139 15.54 -0.74 -2.73
C GLN A 139 14.86 -1.03 -1.39
N TYR A 140 14.87 -2.29 -0.96
CA TYR A 140 14.17 -2.74 0.24
C TYR A 140 14.97 -3.81 0.98
N LYS A 141 14.73 -3.93 2.29
CA LYS A 141 15.35 -4.96 3.15
C LYS A 141 14.43 -6.18 3.32
N ASN A 142 13.14 -5.94 3.46
CA ASN A 142 12.14 -6.95 3.76
C ASN A 142 10.97 -6.87 2.79
N VAL A 143 10.22 -7.95 2.65
CA VAL A 143 9.05 -8.06 1.77
C VAL A 143 7.86 -8.56 2.55
N LEU A 144 6.71 -7.92 2.35
CA LEU A 144 5.39 -8.47 2.67
C LEU A 144 4.71 -8.93 1.38
N ALA A 145 4.14 -10.11 1.40
CA ALA A 145 3.51 -10.68 0.21
C ALA A 145 2.39 -11.66 0.59
N LEU A 146 1.33 -11.71 -0.23
CA LEU A 146 0.27 -12.71 -0.09
C LEU A 146 0.68 -14.08 -0.64
N ARG A 147 1.66 -14.10 -1.53
CA ARG A 147 2.25 -15.31 -2.09
C ARG A 147 3.69 -15.07 -2.53
N SER A 148 4.42 -16.12 -2.87
CA SER A 148 5.71 -16.01 -3.56
C SER A 148 5.50 -15.62 -5.03
N TYR A 149 6.27 -14.64 -5.51
CA TYR A 149 6.33 -14.23 -6.91
C TYR A 149 7.67 -14.67 -7.52
N ASP A 150 7.73 -14.85 -8.84
CA ASP A 150 8.90 -15.38 -9.55
C ASP A 150 10.20 -14.57 -9.33
N TRP A 151 10.07 -13.26 -9.10
CA TRP A 151 11.20 -12.37 -8.84
C TRP A 151 11.70 -12.39 -7.39
N MET A 152 10.96 -13.04 -6.47
CA MET A 152 11.31 -13.10 -5.03
C MET A 152 12.28 -14.24 -4.75
N ASP A 153 13.14 -14.05 -3.73
CA ASP A 153 13.91 -15.13 -3.14
C ASP A 153 12.98 -16.03 -2.30
N ASN A 154 12.88 -17.31 -2.67
CA ASN A 154 12.00 -18.30 -2.01
C ASN A 154 12.39 -18.62 -0.56
N ARG A 155 13.49 -18.07 -0.04
CA ARG A 155 13.98 -18.32 1.33
C ARG A 155 13.34 -17.41 2.39
N LYS A 156 12.55 -16.43 1.99
CA LYS A 156 11.91 -15.50 2.93
C LYS A 156 10.55 -16.03 3.35
N GLU A 157 10.27 -15.95 4.64
CA GLU A 157 8.94 -16.21 5.16
C GLU A 157 7.93 -15.22 4.57
N LEU A 158 6.79 -15.72 4.14
CA LEU A 158 5.69 -14.89 3.65
C LEU A 158 4.87 -14.42 4.84
N ALA A 159 4.63 -13.12 4.91
CA ALA A 159 3.72 -12.51 5.85
C ALA A 159 2.79 -11.56 5.12
N ALA A 160 1.51 -11.59 5.47
CA ALA A 160 0.49 -10.72 4.91
C ALA A 160 0.13 -9.56 5.85
N SER A 161 0.63 -9.59 7.07
CA SER A 161 0.28 -8.62 8.11
C SER A 161 1.46 -8.28 9.01
N ILE A 162 1.50 -7.03 9.45
CA ILE A 162 2.42 -6.55 10.48
C ILE A 162 1.63 -5.87 11.59
N SER A 163 1.92 -6.25 12.84
CA SER A 163 1.47 -5.53 14.02
C SER A 163 2.62 -4.71 14.60
N LEU A 164 2.41 -3.41 14.75
CA LEU A 164 3.35 -2.49 15.38
C LEU A 164 2.95 -2.26 16.84
N ARG A 165 3.79 -2.66 17.77
CA ARG A 165 3.58 -2.44 19.19
C ARG A 165 3.95 -1.01 19.59
N ARG A 166 3.34 -0.49 20.67
CA ARG A 166 3.58 0.87 21.19
C ARG A 166 5.05 1.19 21.48
N HIS A 167 5.88 0.18 21.75
CA HIS A 167 7.30 0.34 22.09
C HIS A 167 8.26 -0.09 20.96
N GLY A 168 7.81 0.00 19.71
CA GLY A 168 8.68 -0.21 18.54
C GLY A 168 8.94 -1.66 18.15
N GLY A 169 8.37 -2.64 18.86
CA GLY A 169 8.43 -4.06 18.47
C GLY A 169 7.58 -4.33 17.23
N LEU A 170 8.07 -5.17 16.33
CA LEU A 170 7.37 -5.60 15.12
C LEU A 170 7.05 -7.08 15.23
N LYS A 171 5.81 -7.45 14.91
CA LYS A 171 5.38 -8.84 14.75
C LYS A 171 4.80 -9.01 13.36
N THR A 172 5.34 -9.95 12.61
CA THR A 172 4.77 -10.41 11.32
C THR A 172 3.78 -11.53 11.57
N GLU A 173 2.66 -11.49 10.90
CA GLU A 173 1.58 -12.49 10.98
C GLU A 173 1.22 -13.01 9.59
#